data_260cf6dcb5efb7c47cfd2e68c65ad030
#
_entry.id   260cf6dcb5efb7c47cfd2e68c65ad030
#
_cell.length_a   1.000
_cell.length_b   1.000
_cell.length_c   1.000
_cell.angle_alpha   90.00
_cell.angle_beta   90.00
_cell.angle_gamma   90.00
#
_symmetry.space_group_name_H-M   'P 1'
#
loop_
_entity.id
_entity.type
_entity.pdbx_description
1 polymer ?
#
loop_
_entity_poly.entity_id
_entity_poly.type
_entity_poly.pdbx_seq_one_letter_code
_entity_poly.pdbx_strand_id
1 'polypeptide(L)'
;MDGIKPLNFASIKRFLAAAALACAIACAGSVAGLTETGAIMIEIDKMTLGAEPADFDFARTGRGGPARWAVAADPSAAVGLAIEQTSTDTTDYRFPLAIYRPVSASGVDVTVRFKAVAGNVDQAGGVAVRVSDPDNYYVVRANALEDNVRFYRVVKRRRKQIEGANTRVTANEWHRLGLRAEGQRFTITFDGKQLFTATDRTFAGAGKVALWTKADSVTRFDRIEIRTLP
;
A
#
# COMPACT_ATOMS: atom_id res chain seq x y z
N MET A 1 32.80 60.52 61.26
CA MET A 1 32.75 61.93 60.92
C MET A 1 32.02 61.90 59.60
N ASP A 2 30.77 62.06 59.77
CA ASP A 2 30.00 63.22 59.33
C ASP A 2 29.95 63.33 57.80
N GLY A 3 28.86 63.40 57.16
CA GLY A 3 27.52 63.74 57.56
C GLY A 3 26.69 63.88 56.27
N ILE A 4 25.50 63.42 56.41
CA ILE A 4 24.27 64.16 56.11
C ILE A 4 23.99 64.56 54.66
N LYS A 5 23.01 63.86 54.07
CA LYS A 5 21.78 64.27 53.38
C LYS A 5 21.59 65.79 53.05
N PRO A 6 20.58 66.21 52.31
CA PRO A 6 19.51 65.52 51.55
C PRO A 6 18.98 66.25 50.29
N LEU A 7 17.89 65.66 49.73
CA LEU A 7 16.68 66.28 49.16
C LEU A 7 16.83 67.18 47.88
N ASN A 8 16.04 67.05 46.96
CA ASN A 8 14.65 66.84 46.64
C ASN A 8 14.23 67.69 45.40
N PHE A 9 13.13 67.36 44.89
CA PHE A 9 12.19 68.08 44.02
C PHE A 9 12.37 67.99 42.52
N ALA A 10 11.60 67.12 41.93
CA ALA A 10 10.37 67.34 41.17
C ALA A 10 10.37 68.51 40.17
N SER A 11 10.10 68.21 38.95
CA SER A 11 9.01 68.79 38.13
C SER A 11 9.11 68.36 36.68
N ILE A 12 8.19 67.58 36.21
CA ILE A 12 7.06 67.96 35.32
C ILE A 12 7.48 68.55 33.97
N LYS A 13 7.20 67.90 32.94
CA LYS A 13 6.29 68.16 31.81
C LYS A 13 6.79 67.66 30.47
N ARG A 14 5.97 66.87 29.90
CA ARG A 14 5.25 66.96 28.62
C ARG A 14 5.90 66.43 27.35
N PHE A 15 5.20 65.43 26.87
CA PHE A 15 4.75 65.14 25.50
C PHE A 15 5.78 65.18 24.38
N LEU A 16 5.95 64.00 23.77
CA LEU A 16 5.73 63.82 22.34
C LEU A 16 5.56 62.33 22.04
N ALA A 17 4.35 62.00 21.64
CA ALA A 17 4.01 60.67 21.11
C ALA A 17 4.62 60.53 19.71
N ALA A 18 5.48 59.57 19.54
CA ALA A 18 5.86 59.08 18.21
C ALA A 18 5.21 57.73 18.00
N ALA A 19 4.15 57.70 17.20
CA ALA A 19 3.50 56.47 16.77
C ALA A 19 4.41 55.75 15.79
N ALA A 20 5.03 54.67 16.22
CA ALA A 20 5.69 53.73 15.34
C ALA A 20 4.64 52.73 14.82
N LEU A 21 4.21 52.91 13.57
CA LEU A 21 3.34 52.03 12.83
C LEU A 21 4.15 50.77 12.46
N ALA A 22 4.05 49.71 13.27
CA ALA A 22 4.61 48.41 12.94
C ALA A 22 3.69 47.74 11.90
N CYS A 23 4.12 47.74 10.64
CA CYS A 23 3.52 46.94 9.58
C CYS A 23 3.83 45.44 9.84
N ALA A 24 2.92 44.76 10.52
CA ALA A 24 2.96 43.31 10.60
C ALA A 24 2.51 42.71 9.25
N ILE A 25 3.46 42.36 8.40
CA ILE A 25 3.21 41.55 7.21
C ILE A 25 2.89 40.16 7.71
N ALA A 26 1.60 39.81 7.82
CA ALA A 26 1.14 38.45 8.00
C ALA A 26 1.40 37.69 6.70
N CYS A 27 2.51 36.97 6.64
CA CYS A 27 2.68 35.89 5.65
C CYS A 27 1.67 34.80 5.96
N ALA A 28 0.48 34.91 5.38
CA ALA A 28 -0.43 33.79 5.30
C ALA A 28 0.18 32.76 4.34
N GLY A 29 1.02 31.89 4.90
CA GLY A 29 1.45 30.68 4.21
C GLY A 29 0.21 29.81 4.00
N SER A 30 -0.28 29.76 2.76
CA SER A 30 -1.25 28.74 2.35
C SER A 30 -0.61 27.39 2.54
N VAL A 31 -0.90 26.74 3.66
CA VAL A 31 -0.69 25.29 3.79
C VAL A 31 -1.68 24.67 2.82
N ALA A 32 -1.20 24.28 1.63
CA ALA A 32 -1.98 23.45 0.74
C ALA A 32 -2.34 22.20 1.56
N GLY A 33 -3.58 22.12 2.01
CA GLY A 33 -4.11 20.96 2.66
C GLY A 33 -3.96 19.79 1.70
N LEU A 34 -3.09 18.85 2.03
CA LEU A 34 -3.08 17.55 1.39
C LEU A 34 -4.46 16.96 1.65
N THR A 35 -5.32 16.96 0.65
CA THR A 35 -6.56 16.19 0.68
C THR A 35 -6.15 14.72 0.78
N GLU A 36 -6.19 14.17 1.98
CA GLU A 36 -6.17 12.73 2.16
C GLU A 36 -7.35 12.18 1.39
N THR A 37 -7.11 11.62 0.23
CA THR A 37 -8.11 10.86 -0.49
C THR A 37 -8.47 9.68 0.39
N GLY A 38 -9.76 9.57 0.77
CA GLY A 38 -10.23 8.54 1.69
C GLY A 38 -9.79 7.15 1.26
N ALA A 39 -9.49 6.30 2.22
CA ALA A 39 -9.17 4.91 1.95
C ALA A 39 -10.36 4.18 1.33
N ILE A 40 -10.14 3.47 0.25
CA ILE A 40 -11.10 2.56 -0.36
C ILE A 40 -10.92 1.21 0.32
N MET A 41 -11.95 0.75 1.03
CA MET A 41 -12.02 -0.60 1.56
C MET A 41 -12.89 -1.43 0.62
N ILE A 42 -12.36 -2.55 0.09
CA ILE A 42 -13.14 -3.43 -0.78
C ILE A 42 -14.17 -4.20 0.07
N GLU A 43 -15.46 -4.02 -0.24
CA GLU A 43 -16.59 -4.55 0.52
C GLU A 43 -16.90 -6.01 0.14
N ILE A 44 -16.09 -6.94 0.65
CA ILE A 44 -16.22 -8.37 0.34
C ILE A 44 -17.51 -8.96 0.91
N ASP A 45 -18.04 -8.41 1.99
CA ASP A 45 -19.32 -8.80 2.62
C ASP A 45 -20.54 -8.60 1.70
N LYS A 46 -20.43 -7.73 0.71
CA LYS A 46 -21.47 -7.50 -0.31
C LYS A 46 -21.35 -8.42 -1.53
N MET A 47 -20.32 -9.25 -1.60
CA MET A 47 -20.07 -10.14 -2.73
C MET A 47 -20.84 -11.46 -2.58
N THR A 48 -21.19 -12.08 -3.71
CA THR A 48 -21.92 -13.35 -3.73
C THR A 48 -20.94 -14.53 -3.56
N LEU A 49 -21.17 -15.37 -2.56
CA LEU A 49 -20.39 -16.59 -2.34
C LEU A 49 -20.37 -17.48 -3.59
N GLY A 50 -19.20 -17.96 -3.97
CA GLY A 50 -18.94 -18.79 -5.13
C GLY A 50 -18.86 -18.02 -6.46
N ALA A 51 -19.28 -16.76 -6.52
CA ALA A 51 -19.17 -15.95 -7.73
C ALA A 51 -17.77 -15.33 -7.90
N GLU A 52 -17.45 -14.91 -9.11
CA GLU A 52 -16.30 -14.06 -9.38
C GLU A 52 -16.50 -12.68 -8.74
N PRO A 53 -15.47 -12.09 -8.10
CA PRO A 53 -15.53 -10.73 -7.55
C PRO A 53 -15.88 -9.70 -8.61
N ALA A 54 -17.00 -8.97 -8.42
CA ALA A 54 -17.64 -8.15 -9.47
C ALA A 54 -16.77 -6.99 -10.00
N ASP A 55 -15.93 -6.38 -9.15
CA ASP A 55 -15.13 -5.21 -9.51
C ASP A 55 -13.72 -5.55 -10.01
N PHE A 56 -13.48 -6.80 -10.36
CA PHE A 56 -12.18 -7.28 -10.81
C PHE A 56 -12.21 -7.78 -12.26
N ASP A 57 -11.10 -7.57 -12.95
CA ASP A 57 -10.76 -8.27 -14.19
C ASP A 57 -9.72 -9.35 -13.87
N PHE A 58 -9.85 -10.52 -14.52
CA PHE A 58 -8.95 -11.64 -14.25
C PHE A 58 -8.00 -11.84 -15.40
N ALA A 59 -6.72 -11.90 -15.06
CA ALA A 59 -5.64 -12.05 -16.02
C ALA A 59 -4.55 -12.97 -15.51
N ARG A 60 -3.58 -13.24 -16.34
CA ARG A 60 -2.43 -14.07 -16.01
C ARG A 60 -1.20 -13.59 -16.75
N THR A 61 -0.09 -13.40 -16.04
CA THR A 61 1.25 -13.31 -16.66
C THR A 61 1.81 -14.71 -16.85
N GLY A 62 2.58 -14.91 -17.88
CA GLY A 62 3.32 -16.15 -18.10
C GLY A 62 2.53 -17.24 -18.83
N ARG A 63 2.62 -18.50 -18.38
CA ARG A 63 2.09 -19.71 -19.03
C ARG A 63 1.01 -20.39 -18.17
N GLY A 64 0.55 -21.57 -18.59
CA GLY A 64 -0.45 -22.35 -17.86
C GLY A 64 -1.90 -21.96 -18.17
N GLY A 65 -2.85 -22.50 -17.42
CA GLY A 65 -4.27 -22.23 -17.55
C GLY A 65 -4.69 -20.82 -17.09
N PRO A 66 -5.93 -20.43 -17.34
CA PRO A 66 -6.44 -19.12 -16.93
C PRO A 66 -6.41 -18.94 -15.41
N ALA A 67 -6.36 -17.68 -14.97
CA ALA A 67 -6.61 -17.34 -13.56
C ALA A 67 -8.07 -17.68 -13.22
N ARG A 68 -8.28 -18.19 -11.99
CA ARG A 68 -9.62 -18.50 -11.48
C ARG A 68 -9.76 -17.91 -10.09
N TRP A 69 -10.74 -17.05 -9.94
CA TRP A 69 -10.99 -16.34 -8.68
C TRP A 69 -12.45 -16.47 -8.30
N ALA A 70 -12.71 -16.62 -7.02
CA ALA A 70 -14.07 -16.70 -6.50
C ALA A 70 -14.13 -16.09 -5.10
N VAL A 71 -15.33 -15.73 -4.67
CA VAL A 71 -15.61 -15.40 -3.28
C VAL A 71 -15.77 -16.70 -2.51
N ALA A 72 -14.95 -16.92 -1.51
CA ALA A 72 -14.90 -18.14 -0.68
C ALA A 72 -15.36 -17.84 0.75
N ALA A 73 -16.06 -18.79 1.38
CA ALA A 73 -16.35 -18.74 2.81
C ALA A 73 -15.07 -19.06 3.62
N ASP A 74 -14.82 -18.24 4.62
CA ASP A 74 -13.75 -18.47 5.60
C ASP A 74 -14.17 -17.90 6.96
N PRO A 75 -14.54 -18.73 7.94
CA PRO A 75 -14.97 -18.26 9.26
C PRO A 75 -13.92 -17.42 10.00
N SER A 76 -12.63 -17.55 9.62
CA SER A 76 -11.52 -16.77 10.18
C SER A 76 -11.25 -15.45 9.44
N ALA A 77 -11.93 -15.21 8.30
CA ALA A 77 -11.87 -13.95 7.60
C ALA A 77 -12.64 -12.84 8.36
N ALA A 78 -12.27 -11.60 8.12
CA ALA A 78 -12.81 -10.45 8.85
C ALA A 78 -14.34 -10.32 8.78
N VAL A 79 -14.93 -10.74 7.65
CA VAL A 79 -16.38 -10.70 7.39
C VAL A 79 -16.94 -12.08 7.01
N GLY A 80 -16.23 -13.17 7.35
CA GLY A 80 -16.62 -14.53 7.02
C GLY A 80 -16.45 -14.91 5.54
N LEU A 81 -16.03 -13.98 4.68
CA LEU A 81 -15.79 -14.14 3.26
C LEU A 81 -14.40 -13.62 2.87
N ALA A 82 -13.83 -14.21 1.82
CA ALA A 82 -12.56 -13.80 1.25
C ALA A 82 -12.57 -13.94 -0.28
N ILE A 83 -11.73 -13.19 -0.97
CA ILE A 83 -11.44 -13.41 -2.40
C ILE A 83 -10.36 -14.49 -2.49
N GLU A 84 -10.63 -15.58 -3.20
CA GLU A 84 -9.72 -16.73 -3.30
C GLU A 84 -9.27 -16.96 -4.74
N GLN A 85 -7.97 -17.15 -4.95
CA GLN A 85 -7.44 -17.80 -6.16
C GLN A 85 -7.64 -19.30 -5.99
N THR A 86 -8.41 -19.93 -6.89
CA THR A 86 -8.89 -21.31 -6.72
C THR A 86 -8.21 -22.34 -7.62
N SER A 87 -7.43 -21.90 -8.62
CA SER A 87 -6.76 -22.82 -9.55
C SER A 87 -5.54 -23.47 -8.92
N THR A 88 -5.43 -24.78 -9.09
CA THR A 88 -4.30 -25.60 -8.65
C THR A 88 -3.33 -25.95 -9.78
N ASP A 89 -3.29 -25.14 -10.84
CA ASP A 89 -2.38 -25.33 -11.98
C ASP A 89 -0.92 -25.17 -11.54
N THR A 90 -0.13 -26.22 -11.66
CA THR A 90 1.24 -26.34 -11.17
C THR A 90 2.29 -25.69 -12.08
N THR A 91 1.88 -25.00 -13.15
CA THR A 91 2.82 -24.31 -14.07
C THR A 91 3.60 -23.24 -13.29
N ASP A 92 4.91 -23.42 -13.11
CA ASP A 92 5.76 -22.57 -12.27
C ASP A 92 5.74 -21.10 -12.70
N TYR A 93 5.91 -20.83 -14.00
CA TYR A 93 5.90 -19.44 -14.50
C TYR A 93 4.47 -19.01 -14.88
N ARG A 94 3.58 -19.07 -13.91
CA ARG A 94 2.17 -18.71 -13.96
C ARG A 94 1.87 -17.75 -12.83
N PHE A 95 1.37 -16.55 -13.14
CA PHE A 95 1.08 -15.52 -12.14
C PHE A 95 -0.36 -15.01 -12.33
N PRO A 96 -1.35 -15.61 -11.63
CA PRO A 96 -2.73 -15.13 -11.61
C PRO A 96 -2.85 -13.72 -11.03
N LEU A 97 -3.68 -12.90 -11.68
CA LEU A 97 -4.01 -11.53 -11.30
C LEU A 97 -5.52 -11.37 -11.16
N ALA A 98 -5.97 -10.73 -10.07
CA ALA A 98 -7.28 -10.12 -9.96
C ALA A 98 -7.09 -8.60 -9.92
N ILE A 99 -7.39 -7.92 -11.02
CA ILE A 99 -7.10 -6.50 -11.25
C ILE A 99 -8.32 -5.68 -10.86
N TYR A 100 -8.17 -4.84 -9.84
CA TYR A 100 -9.26 -3.99 -9.35
C TYR A 100 -9.51 -2.82 -10.29
N ARG A 101 -10.71 -2.80 -10.93
CA ARG A 101 -11.08 -1.83 -11.98
C ARG A 101 -11.19 -0.38 -11.50
N PRO A 102 -11.78 -0.09 -10.31
CA PRO A 102 -12.10 1.30 -9.96
C PRO A 102 -10.90 2.22 -9.73
N VAL A 103 -9.73 1.68 -9.43
CA VAL A 103 -8.53 2.48 -9.10
C VAL A 103 -7.51 2.46 -10.22
N SER A 104 -6.98 3.64 -10.57
CA SER A 104 -5.78 3.80 -11.40
C SER A 104 -5.01 5.02 -10.89
N ALA A 105 -3.79 4.80 -10.38
CA ALA A 105 -2.98 5.84 -9.77
C ALA A 105 -1.48 5.58 -9.94
N SER A 106 -0.67 6.64 -9.93
CA SER A 106 0.78 6.56 -9.92
C SER A 106 1.34 6.39 -8.50
N GLY A 107 0.69 7.00 -7.51
CA GLY A 107 0.99 6.85 -6.09
C GLY A 107 -0.13 6.09 -5.38
N VAL A 108 0.21 5.03 -4.64
CA VAL A 108 -0.75 4.24 -3.86
C VAL A 108 -0.13 3.69 -2.58
N ASP A 109 -0.96 3.55 -1.57
CA ASP A 109 -0.67 2.76 -0.38
C ASP A 109 -1.71 1.64 -0.30
N VAL A 110 -1.27 0.41 -0.48
CA VAL A 110 -2.16 -0.77 -0.52
C VAL A 110 -1.79 -1.71 0.61
N THR A 111 -2.79 -2.13 1.36
CA THR A 111 -2.66 -3.16 2.38
C THR A 111 -3.69 -4.24 2.15
N VAL A 112 -3.27 -5.49 2.23
CA VAL A 112 -4.16 -6.66 2.19
C VAL A 112 -3.87 -7.59 3.36
N ARG A 113 -4.89 -8.29 3.85
CA ARG A 113 -4.66 -9.53 4.58
C ARG A 113 -4.74 -10.69 3.59
N PHE A 114 -3.80 -11.61 3.69
CA PHE A 114 -3.81 -12.83 2.88
C PHE A 114 -3.56 -14.05 3.77
N LYS A 115 -4.05 -15.20 3.31
CA LYS A 115 -3.82 -16.51 3.92
C LYS A 115 -3.45 -17.51 2.82
N ALA A 116 -2.25 -18.05 2.86
CA ALA A 116 -1.80 -19.11 1.96
C ALA A 116 -2.41 -20.43 2.43
N VAL A 117 -3.39 -20.94 1.67
CA VAL A 117 -4.21 -22.11 2.07
C VAL A 117 -3.60 -23.41 1.59
N ALA A 118 -3.18 -23.46 0.33
CA ALA A 118 -2.61 -24.65 -0.29
C ALA A 118 -1.71 -24.30 -1.48
N GLY A 119 -0.94 -25.27 -1.92
CA GLY A 119 -0.04 -25.25 -3.06
C GLY A 119 1.18 -26.13 -2.78
N ASN A 120 1.68 -26.81 -3.78
CA ASN A 120 2.87 -27.67 -3.69
C ASN A 120 4.07 -27.06 -4.40
N VAL A 121 3.83 -26.35 -5.50
CA VAL A 121 4.86 -25.61 -6.25
C VAL A 121 5.10 -24.26 -5.60
N ASP A 122 4.03 -23.62 -5.12
CA ASP A 122 4.12 -22.30 -4.48
C ASP A 122 2.97 -22.09 -3.49
N GLN A 123 3.20 -21.27 -2.45
CA GLN A 123 2.17 -20.80 -1.52
C GLN A 123 2.33 -19.29 -1.30
N ALA A 124 2.05 -18.53 -2.35
CA ALA A 124 2.31 -17.10 -2.39
C ALA A 124 1.03 -16.27 -2.50
N GLY A 125 0.98 -15.18 -1.71
CA GLY A 125 0.03 -14.10 -1.84
C GLY A 125 0.73 -12.77 -2.04
N GLY A 126 0.19 -11.90 -2.90
CA GLY A 126 0.83 -10.64 -3.23
C GLY A 126 -0.11 -9.53 -3.69
N VAL A 127 0.46 -8.34 -3.80
CA VAL A 127 -0.18 -7.13 -4.32
C VAL A 127 0.66 -6.58 -5.46
N ALA A 128 0.02 -6.34 -6.60
CA ALA A 128 0.62 -5.63 -7.73
C ALA A 128 0.09 -4.20 -7.82
N VAL A 129 0.97 -3.27 -8.21
CA VAL A 129 0.65 -1.85 -8.40
C VAL A 129 1.20 -1.36 -9.73
N ARG A 130 0.67 -0.22 -10.20
CA ARG A 130 0.98 0.35 -11.52
C ARG A 130 0.83 -0.70 -12.63
N VAL A 131 -0.21 -1.53 -12.52
CA VAL A 131 -0.53 -2.53 -13.54
C VAL A 131 -1.06 -1.80 -14.77
N SER A 132 -0.24 -1.70 -15.82
CA SER A 132 -0.65 -1.17 -17.13
C SER A 132 -1.34 -2.23 -17.97
N ASP A 133 -0.88 -3.46 -17.85
CA ASP A 133 -1.40 -4.67 -18.46
C ASP A 133 -0.87 -5.91 -17.70
N PRO A 134 -1.33 -7.14 -18.01
CA PRO A 134 -0.90 -8.35 -17.32
C PRO A 134 0.60 -8.68 -17.41
N ASP A 135 1.33 -8.01 -18.28
CA ASP A 135 2.74 -8.27 -18.54
C ASP A 135 3.69 -7.17 -18.01
N ASN A 136 3.11 -6.06 -17.46
CA ASN A 136 3.88 -4.88 -17.02
C ASN A 136 3.33 -4.30 -15.72
N TYR A 137 4.04 -4.51 -14.59
CA TYR A 137 3.65 -4.04 -13.26
C TYR A 137 4.79 -4.20 -12.23
N TYR A 138 4.61 -3.63 -11.04
CA TYR A 138 5.36 -4.00 -9.84
C TYR A 138 4.53 -4.96 -8.97
N VAL A 139 5.21 -5.85 -8.24
CA VAL A 139 4.54 -6.76 -7.30
C VAL A 139 5.40 -7.02 -6.07
N VAL A 140 4.79 -6.95 -4.89
CA VAL A 140 5.30 -7.55 -3.67
C VAL A 140 4.54 -8.84 -3.40
N ARG A 141 5.25 -9.89 -3.01
CA ARG A 141 4.63 -11.15 -2.57
C ARG A 141 5.29 -11.70 -1.31
N ALA A 142 4.52 -12.37 -0.47
CA ALA A 142 4.99 -13.23 0.59
C ALA A 142 4.76 -14.69 0.21
N ASN A 143 5.62 -15.62 0.67
CA ASN A 143 5.56 -17.02 0.31
C ASN A 143 5.81 -17.92 1.53
N ALA A 144 4.85 -18.78 1.83
CA ALA A 144 4.91 -19.66 2.99
C ALA A 144 5.83 -20.87 2.81
N LEU A 145 6.10 -21.33 1.58
CA LEU A 145 7.07 -22.39 1.32
C LEU A 145 8.52 -21.92 1.37
N GLU A 146 8.74 -20.63 1.13
CA GLU A 146 10.09 -20.07 1.03
C GLU A 146 10.46 -19.17 2.24
N ASP A 147 9.54 -18.91 3.15
CA ASP A 147 9.72 -18.01 4.30
C ASP A 147 10.36 -16.67 3.91
N ASN A 148 9.73 -15.98 2.95
CA ASN A 148 10.24 -14.70 2.50
C ASN A 148 9.19 -13.76 1.92
N VAL A 149 9.56 -12.46 1.88
CA VAL A 149 8.86 -11.41 1.15
C VAL A 149 9.81 -10.87 0.09
N ARG A 150 9.34 -10.77 -1.15
CA ARG A 150 10.13 -10.30 -2.29
C ARG A 150 9.37 -9.26 -3.09
N PHE A 151 10.09 -8.24 -3.56
CA PHE A 151 9.58 -7.20 -4.43
C PHE A 151 10.19 -7.32 -5.82
N TYR A 152 9.33 -7.28 -6.84
CA TYR A 152 9.71 -7.48 -8.24
C TYR A 152 9.14 -6.39 -9.13
N ARG A 153 9.79 -6.20 -10.30
CA ARG A 153 9.15 -5.67 -11.49
C ARG A 153 8.90 -6.79 -12.49
N VAL A 154 7.79 -6.69 -13.21
CA VAL A 154 7.48 -7.53 -14.38
C VAL A 154 7.43 -6.62 -15.58
N VAL A 155 8.27 -6.89 -16.58
CA VAL A 155 8.38 -6.12 -17.83
C VAL A 155 8.30 -7.10 -18.98
N LYS A 156 7.29 -6.95 -19.86
CA LYS A 156 7.07 -7.84 -21.00
C LYS A 156 7.16 -9.32 -20.56
N ARG A 157 6.39 -9.67 -19.50
CA ARG A 157 6.34 -10.98 -18.84
C ARG A 157 7.57 -11.37 -18.03
N ARG A 158 8.69 -10.68 -18.14
CA ARG A 158 9.92 -11.04 -17.44
C ARG A 158 9.92 -10.47 -16.03
N ARG A 159 9.87 -11.34 -15.04
CA ARG A 159 9.94 -10.97 -13.62
C ARG A 159 11.41 -10.86 -13.19
N LYS A 160 11.77 -9.71 -12.61
CA LYS A 160 13.08 -9.44 -12.02
C LYS A 160 12.91 -8.94 -10.60
N GLN A 161 13.58 -9.58 -9.65
CA GLN A 161 13.61 -9.13 -8.26
C GLN A 161 14.37 -7.81 -8.15
N ILE A 162 13.84 -6.92 -7.33
CA ILE A 162 14.45 -5.63 -6.98
C ILE A 162 15.02 -5.72 -5.57
N GLU A 163 14.21 -6.18 -4.61
CA GLU A 163 14.58 -6.26 -3.20
C GLU A 163 13.82 -7.40 -2.49
N GLY A 164 14.20 -7.71 -1.24
CA GLY A 164 13.48 -8.70 -0.45
C GLY A 164 14.09 -8.97 0.91
N ALA A 165 13.31 -9.60 1.77
CA ALA A 165 13.72 -10.03 3.10
C ALA A 165 13.30 -11.48 3.36
N ASN A 166 14.10 -12.22 4.12
CA ASN A 166 13.68 -13.48 4.70
C ASN A 166 12.89 -13.18 5.98
N THR A 167 11.71 -13.74 6.07
CA THR A 167 10.83 -13.62 7.22
C THR A 167 9.86 -14.79 7.20
N ARG A 168 9.51 -15.29 8.38
CA ARG A 168 8.56 -16.39 8.49
C ARG A 168 7.20 -15.98 7.94
N VAL A 169 6.63 -16.84 7.09
CA VAL A 169 5.29 -16.72 6.53
C VAL A 169 4.56 -18.02 6.80
N THR A 170 3.71 -18.04 7.81
CA THR A 170 3.02 -19.26 8.24
C THR A 170 1.87 -19.57 7.29
N ALA A 171 1.82 -20.79 6.76
CA ALA A 171 0.68 -21.27 5.99
C ALA A 171 -0.58 -21.38 6.88
N ASN A 172 -1.74 -21.18 6.28
CA ASN A 172 -3.05 -21.21 6.94
C ASN A 172 -3.28 -20.15 8.04
N GLU A 173 -2.40 -19.16 8.14
CA GLU A 173 -2.55 -18.00 9.01
C GLU A 173 -2.78 -16.72 8.19
N TRP A 174 -3.51 -15.77 8.77
CA TRP A 174 -3.72 -14.46 8.17
C TRP A 174 -2.53 -13.55 8.43
N HIS A 175 -1.88 -13.13 7.37
CA HIS A 175 -0.80 -12.13 7.39
C HIS A 175 -1.24 -10.83 6.73
N ARG A 176 -0.66 -9.73 7.14
CA ARG A 176 -0.87 -8.41 6.52
C ARG A 176 0.34 -8.04 5.67
N LEU A 177 0.11 -7.82 4.38
CA LEU A 177 1.13 -7.37 3.43
C LEU A 177 0.78 -5.98 2.93
N GLY A 178 1.72 -5.04 3.04
CA GLY A 178 1.57 -3.66 2.57
C GLY A 178 2.60 -3.28 1.52
N LEU A 179 2.17 -2.47 0.56
CA LEU A 179 3.00 -1.87 -0.49
C LEU A 179 2.60 -0.41 -0.68
N ARG A 180 3.46 0.49 -0.24
CA ARG A 180 3.36 1.93 -0.53
C ARG A 180 4.29 2.28 -1.69
N ALA A 181 3.72 2.80 -2.77
CA ALA A 181 4.43 3.28 -3.96
C ALA A 181 4.27 4.79 -4.06
N GLU A 182 5.36 5.54 -3.90
CA GLU A 182 5.40 7.00 -3.91
C GLU A 182 6.56 7.47 -4.79
N GLY A 183 6.23 8.04 -5.94
CA GLY A 183 7.23 8.34 -6.95
C GLY A 183 8.02 7.08 -7.34
N GLN A 184 9.33 7.09 -7.11
CA GLN A 184 10.23 5.97 -7.40
C GLN A 184 10.52 5.09 -6.18
N ARG A 185 10.02 5.49 -4.99
CA ARG A 185 10.24 4.79 -3.73
C ARG A 185 9.09 3.84 -3.45
N PHE A 186 9.45 2.65 -3.01
CA PHE A 186 8.54 1.60 -2.56
C PHE A 186 8.87 1.25 -1.12
N THR A 187 7.86 1.20 -0.27
CA THR A 187 7.99 0.76 1.13
C THR A 187 7.15 -0.49 1.32
N ILE A 188 7.77 -1.55 1.80
CA ILE A 188 7.14 -2.85 2.00
C ILE A 188 7.01 -3.12 3.50
N THR A 189 5.78 -3.47 3.90
CA THR A 189 5.46 -3.85 5.28
C THR A 189 4.90 -5.27 5.33
N PHE A 190 5.20 -5.98 6.40
CA PHE A 190 4.66 -7.30 6.68
C PHE A 190 4.31 -7.40 8.18
N ASP A 191 3.09 -7.80 8.48
CA ASP A 191 2.54 -7.90 9.84
C ASP A 191 2.80 -6.63 10.69
N GLY A 192 2.59 -5.47 10.08
CA GLY A 192 2.74 -4.16 10.71
C GLY A 192 4.17 -3.66 10.83
N LYS A 193 5.18 -4.43 10.40
CA LYS A 193 6.59 -4.02 10.43
C LYS A 193 7.07 -3.65 9.03
N GLN A 194 7.78 -2.54 8.90
CA GLN A 194 8.51 -2.25 7.67
C GLN A 194 9.67 -3.23 7.51
N LEU A 195 9.67 -3.99 6.42
CA LEU A 195 10.74 -4.94 6.12
C LEU A 195 11.89 -4.28 5.36
N PHE A 196 11.58 -3.54 4.31
CA PHE A 196 12.56 -2.86 3.47
C PHE A 196 11.93 -1.75 2.65
N THR A 197 12.80 -0.95 2.04
CA THR A 197 12.43 0.00 0.99
C THR A 197 13.21 -0.32 -0.27
N ALA A 198 12.65 0.02 -1.41
CA ALA A 198 13.29 -0.16 -2.71
C ALA A 198 13.10 1.10 -3.57
N THR A 199 13.95 1.26 -4.57
CA THR A 199 13.83 2.33 -5.58
C THR A 199 13.89 1.71 -6.97
N ASP A 200 12.91 2.02 -7.80
CA ASP A 200 12.89 1.62 -9.22
C ASP A 200 12.15 2.67 -10.06
N ARG A 201 12.57 2.84 -11.31
CA ARG A 201 12.08 3.88 -12.23
C ARG A 201 11.39 3.32 -13.46
N THR A 202 11.15 2.00 -13.49
CA THR A 202 10.66 1.33 -14.70
C THR A 202 9.27 1.81 -15.11
N PHE A 203 8.37 1.97 -14.14
CA PHE A 203 7.03 2.47 -14.40
C PHE A 203 6.77 3.70 -13.52
N ALA A 204 6.55 4.85 -14.14
CA ALA A 204 6.25 6.12 -13.45
C ALA A 204 4.76 6.49 -13.55
N GLY A 205 4.06 5.99 -14.56
CA GLY A 205 2.68 6.34 -14.84
C GLY A 205 1.67 5.68 -13.90
N ALA A 206 0.43 6.17 -14.00
CA ALA A 206 -0.70 5.56 -13.32
C ALA A 206 -0.99 4.14 -13.86
N GLY A 207 -1.46 3.27 -12.99
CA GLY A 207 -1.90 1.93 -13.33
C GLY A 207 -2.81 1.36 -12.25
N LYS A 208 -3.33 0.17 -12.49
CA LYS A 208 -4.25 -0.54 -11.61
C LYS A 208 -3.54 -1.16 -10.41
N VAL A 209 -4.33 -1.54 -9.41
CA VAL A 209 -3.94 -2.40 -8.30
C VAL A 209 -4.48 -3.81 -8.57
N ALA A 210 -3.74 -4.85 -8.20
CA ALA A 210 -4.20 -6.23 -8.35
C ALA A 210 -3.76 -7.11 -7.18
N LEU A 211 -4.58 -8.12 -6.86
CA LEU A 211 -4.16 -9.29 -6.10
C LEU A 211 -3.35 -10.20 -7.02
N TRP A 212 -2.37 -10.88 -6.45
CA TRP A 212 -1.42 -11.67 -7.21
C TRP A 212 -1.11 -12.99 -6.50
N THR A 213 -1.00 -14.07 -7.26
CA THR A 213 -0.52 -15.37 -6.77
C THR A 213 0.48 -15.99 -7.74
N LYS A 214 1.05 -17.14 -7.38
CA LYS A 214 1.98 -17.90 -8.25
C LYS A 214 1.57 -19.37 -8.33
N ALA A 215 1.70 -19.94 -9.53
CA ALA A 215 1.50 -21.36 -9.82
C ALA A 215 0.18 -21.89 -9.24
N ASP A 216 0.26 -22.92 -8.41
CA ASP A 216 -0.85 -23.62 -7.76
C ASP A 216 -1.25 -23.04 -6.40
N SER A 217 -0.77 -21.83 -6.06
CA SER A 217 -1.11 -21.18 -4.79
C SER A 217 -2.61 -20.94 -4.67
N VAL A 218 -3.28 -21.68 -3.79
CA VAL A 218 -4.62 -21.34 -3.32
C VAL A 218 -4.45 -20.35 -2.18
N THR A 219 -4.83 -19.11 -2.43
CA THR A 219 -4.61 -18.00 -1.49
C THR A 219 -5.87 -17.18 -1.34
N ARG A 220 -6.24 -16.89 -0.09
CA ARG A 220 -7.36 -16.03 0.30
C ARG A 220 -6.89 -14.64 0.63
N PHE A 221 -7.71 -13.65 0.29
CA PHE A 221 -7.48 -12.24 0.57
C PHE A 221 -8.70 -11.62 1.21
N ASP A 222 -8.50 -10.87 2.29
CA ASP A 222 -9.53 -10.03 2.92
C ASP A 222 -8.94 -8.68 3.35
N ARG A 223 -9.80 -7.75 3.84
CA ARG A 223 -9.39 -6.41 4.29
C ARG A 223 -8.43 -5.72 3.30
N ILE A 224 -8.86 -5.64 2.05
CA ILE A 224 -8.10 -4.99 0.99
C ILE A 224 -8.38 -3.49 1.07
N GLU A 225 -7.36 -2.73 1.46
CA GLU A 225 -7.41 -1.27 1.62
C GLU A 225 -6.50 -0.61 0.60
N ILE A 226 -7.02 0.39 -0.11
CA ILE A 226 -6.28 1.14 -1.14
C ILE A 226 -6.44 2.63 -0.86
N ARG A 227 -5.32 3.33 -0.73
CA ARG A 227 -5.26 4.80 -0.67
C ARG A 227 -4.49 5.31 -1.86
N THR A 228 -5.07 6.24 -2.61
CA THR A 228 -4.31 6.95 -3.65
C THR A 228 -3.51 8.06 -3.00
N LEU A 229 -2.27 8.23 -3.47
CA LEU A 229 -1.35 9.26 -3.03
C LEU A 229 -1.22 10.34 -4.11
N PRO A 230 -0.90 11.58 -3.74
CA PRO A 230 -0.67 12.68 -4.68
C PRO A 230 0.39 12.37 -5.73
#